data_7bf833378b0ba36be9d10b48412224fd
#
_entry.id   7bf833378b0ba36be9d10b48412224fd
#
_cell.length_a   1.000
_cell.length_b   1.000
_cell.length_c   1.000
_cell.angle_alpha   90.00
_cell.angle_beta   90.00
_cell.angle_gamma   90.00
#
_symmetry.space_group_name_H-M   'P 1'
#
loop_
_entity.id
_entity.type
_entity.pdbx_description
1 polymer ?
#
loop_
_entity_poly.entity_id
_entity_poly.type
_entity_poly.pdbx_seq_one_letter_code
_entity_poly.pdbx_strand_id
1 'polypeptide(L)'
;MDIIFYIVNTVLTILYVVIPLFLIVAYVTYSERKIIGFMQSRMGPTRVGPAGLLQPIADVLKLVSKEIIIPTNANKAIFLTAPMLMLVPSLLVWSVIPLSEYFIISNINAGLLFILALTSLSVYGVILAGWASNSKYAFLGSMRSAAQIIAYE
;
A
#
# COMPACT_ATOMS: atom_id res chain seq x y z
N MET A 1 7.74 -34.53 0.82
CA MET A 1 7.22 -33.90 2.07
C MET A 1 7.93 -32.57 2.34
N ASP A 2 9.20 -32.46 2.01
CA ASP A 2 10.05 -31.26 2.28
C ASP A 2 9.65 -30.00 1.52
N ILE A 3 9.21 -30.14 0.26
CA ILE A 3 8.80 -28.98 -0.56
C ILE A 3 7.53 -28.33 0.01
N ILE A 4 6.55 -29.12 0.42
CA ILE A 4 5.30 -28.61 1.00
C ILE A 4 5.60 -27.91 2.33
N PHE A 5 6.43 -28.51 3.17
CA PHE A 5 6.86 -27.92 4.44
C PHE A 5 7.58 -26.57 4.22
N TYR A 6 8.47 -26.51 3.22
CA TYR A 6 9.19 -25.28 2.86
C TYR A 6 8.22 -24.16 2.40
N ILE A 7 7.27 -24.49 1.52
CA ILE A 7 6.26 -23.54 1.03
C ILE A 7 5.40 -23.02 2.19
N VAL A 8 4.91 -23.91 3.04
CA VAL A 8 4.08 -23.53 4.19
C VAL A 8 4.84 -22.61 5.13
N ASN A 9 6.09 -22.93 5.45
CA ASN A 9 6.93 -22.11 6.32
C ASN A 9 7.18 -20.73 5.72
N THR A 10 7.47 -20.66 4.42
CA THR A 10 7.67 -19.36 3.73
C THR A 10 6.39 -18.52 3.75
N VAL A 11 5.22 -19.11 3.49
CA VAL A 11 3.94 -18.41 3.55
C VAL A 11 3.66 -17.89 4.95
N LEU A 12 3.90 -18.71 6.00
CA LEU A 12 3.73 -18.28 7.39
C LEU A 12 4.66 -17.13 7.75
N THR A 13 5.90 -17.15 7.29
CA THR A 13 6.87 -16.07 7.52
C THR A 13 6.40 -14.76 6.85
N ILE A 14 5.89 -14.83 5.63
CA ILE A 14 5.33 -13.67 4.93
C ILE A 14 4.12 -13.13 5.69
N LEU A 15 3.19 -13.97 6.10
CA LEU A 15 2.01 -13.55 6.86
C LEU A 15 2.38 -12.93 8.21
N TYR A 16 3.40 -13.43 8.87
CA TYR A 16 3.90 -12.88 10.12
C TYR A 16 4.38 -11.43 10.00
N VAL A 17 4.92 -11.05 8.83
CA VAL A 17 5.32 -9.67 8.54
C VAL A 17 4.16 -8.81 8.04
N VAL A 18 3.37 -9.34 7.12
CA VAL A 18 2.33 -8.59 6.42
C VAL A 18 1.15 -8.24 7.33
N ILE A 19 0.72 -9.16 8.21
CA ILE A 19 -0.43 -8.92 9.09
C ILE A 19 -0.17 -7.76 10.06
N PRO A 20 0.93 -7.72 10.83
CA PRO A 20 1.24 -6.58 11.69
C PRO A 20 1.41 -5.28 10.91
N LEU A 21 2.01 -5.34 9.71
CA LEU A 21 2.17 -4.17 8.85
C LEU A 21 0.82 -3.55 8.49
N PHE A 22 -0.14 -4.35 8.02
CA PHE A 22 -1.48 -3.85 7.71
C PHE A 22 -2.20 -3.30 8.95
N LEU A 23 -2.02 -3.92 10.11
CA LEU A 23 -2.58 -3.41 11.36
C LEU A 23 -1.97 -2.05 11.73
N ILE A 24 -0.66 -1.91 11.65
CA ILE A 24 0.02 -0.63 11.92
C ILE A 24 -0.49 0.45 10.96
N VAL A 25 -0.54 0.19 9.66
CA VAL A 25 -1.05 1.15 8.66
C VAL A 25 -2.49 1.55 8.96
N ALA A 26 -3.35 0.60 9.33
CA ALA A 26 -4.74 0.86 9.71
C ALA A 26 -4.84 1.80 10.93
N TYR A 27 -4.02 1.58 11.95
CA TYR A 27 -4.01 2.45 13.13
C TYR A 27 -3.31 3.79 12.92
N VAL A 28 -2.35 3.89 11.99
CA VAL A 28 -1.79 5.18 11.58
C VAL A 28 -2.87 6.07 10.97
N THR A 29 -3.75 5.55 10.11
CA THR A 29 -4.86 6.33 9.57
C THR A 29 -5.86 6.79 10.63
N TYR A 30 -6.10 5.98 11.66
CA TYR A 30 -6.90 6.36 12.81
C TYR A 30 -6.25 7.50 13.61
N SER A 31 -4.95 7.39 13.89
CA SER A 31 -4.18 8.42 14.61
C SER A 31 -4.17 9.74 13.87
N GLU A 32 -3.96 9.70 12.55
CA GLU A 32 -4.01 10.88 11.68
C GLU A 32 -5.37 11.62 11.80
N ARG A 33 -6.48 10.89 11.69
CA ARG A 33 -7.82 11.48 11.82
C ARG A 33 -8.08 12.08 13.20
N LYS A 34 -7.54 11.49 14.26
CA LYS A 34 -7.62 12.02 15.63
C LYS A 34 -6.81 13.31 15.78
N ILE A 35 -5.58 13.33 15.31
CA ILE A 35 -4.69 14.49 15.39
C ILE A 35 -5.28 15.66 14.59
N ILE A 36 -5.71 15.42 13.35
CA ILE A 36 -6.37 16.44 12.52
C ILE A 36 -7.64 16.95 13.21
N GLY A 37 -8.45 16.06 13.80
CA GLY A 37 -9.62 16.46 14.57
C GLY A 37 -9.29 17.44 15.69
N PHE A 38 -8.28 17.14 16.51
CA PHE A 38 -7.85 18.02 17.59
C PHE A 38 -7.30 19.36 17.08
N MET A 39 -6.52 19.36 15.99
CA MET A 39 -6.04 20.60 15.36
C MET A 39 -7.19 21.49 14.87
N GLN A 40 -8.30 20.90 14.48
CA GLN A 40 -9.51 21.60 14.00
C GLN A 40 -10.53 21.86 15.13
N SER A 41 -10.15 21.72 16.41
CA SER A 41 -11.01 21.89 17.58
C SER A 41 -12.28 21.01 17.53
N ARG A 42 -12.21 19.81 16.94
CA ARG A 42 -13.29 18.81 16.88
C ARG A 42 -12.81 17.45 17.34
N MET A 43 -13.72 16.62 17.80
CA MET A 43 -13.41 15.23 18.13
C MET A 43 -13.29 14.42 16.86
N GLY A 44 -12.20 13.62 16.74
CA GLY A 44 -12.04 12.63 15.70
C GLY A 44 -13.04 11.46 15.86
N PRO A 45 -12.80 10.30 15.21
CA PRO A 45 -13.67 9.14 15.31
C PRO A 45 -13.87 8.71 16.77
N THR A 46 -15.12 8.61 17.22
CA THR A 46 -15.44 8.24 18.61
C THR A 46 -16.52 7.16 18.74
N ARG A 47 -17.32 6.92 17.67
CA ARG A 47 -18.53 6.11 17.77
C ARG A 47 -18.36 4.61 17.51
N VAL A 48 -17.35 4.22 16.72
CA VAL A 48 -17.15 2.81 16.35
C VAL A 48 -16.17 2.15 17.33
N GLY A 49 -16.72 1.43 18.30
CA GLY A 49 -15.97 0.84 19.39
C GLY A 49 -15.54 1.86 20.47
N PRO A 50 -14.86 1.41 21.53
CA PRO A 50 -14.40 2.32 22.58
C PRO A 50 -13.43 3.35 21.99
N ALA A 51 -13.74 4.64 22.18
CA ALA A 51 -12.96 5.78 21.66
C ALA A 51 -12.74 5.79 20.13
N GLY A 52 -13.50 5.01 19.35
CA GLY A 52 -13.36 4.91 17.89
C GLY A 52 -12.28 3.95 17.41
N LEU A 53 -11.75 3.07 18.25
CA LEU A 53 -10.65 2.14 17.90
C LEU A 53 -11.01 1.14 16.80
N LEU A 54 -12.29 0.79 16.63
CA LEU A 54 -12.73 -0.13 15.58
C LEU A 54 -13.02 0.57 14.24
N GLN A 55 -12.80 1.88 14.15
CA GLN A 55 -13.02 2.65 12.92
C GLN A 55 -12.22 2.12 11.71
N PRO A 56 -10.93 1.75 11.84
CA PRO A 56 -10.18 1.19 10.72
C PRO A 56 -10.80 -0.09 10.15
N ILE A 57 -11.29 -0.97 11.03
CA ILE A 57 -11.95 -2.23 10.62
C ILE A 57 -13.25 -1.94 9.87
N ALA A 58 -14.06 -1.01 10.37
CA ALA A 58 -15.28 -0.59 9.69
C ALA A 58 -15.00 0.02 8.31
N ASP A 59 -13.93 0.79 8.19
CA ASP A 59 -13.51 1.38 6.90
C ASP A 59 -13.07 0.30 5.90
N VAL A 60 -12.34 -0.72 6.33
CA VAL A 60 -11.96 -1.87 5.49
C VAL A 60 -13.19 -2.63 5.01
N LEU A 61 -14.13 -2.97 5.91
CA LEU A 61 -15.36 -3.68 5.56
C LEU A 61 -16.20 -2.89 4.56
N LYS A 62 -16.31 -1.58 4.76
CA LYS A 62 -17.01 -0.69 3.83
C LYS A 62 -16.33 -0.68 2.44
N LEU A 63 -15.02 -0.61 2.39
CA LEU A 63 -14.30 -0.55 1.12
C LEU A 63 -14.37 -1.88 0.36
N VAL A 64 -14.33 -3.01 1.06
CA VAL A 64 -14.48 -4.35 0.44
C VAL A 64 -15.89 -4.56 -0.12
N SER A 65 -16.93 -4.03 0.56
CA SER A 65 -18.32 -4.14 0.10
C SER A 65 -18.70 -3.12 -0.97
N LYS A 66 -17.84 -2.11 -1.22
CA LYS A 66 -18.12 -1.05 -2.21
C LYS A 66 -17.83 -1.55 -3.63
N GLU A 67 -18.73 -1.24 -4.55
CA GLU A 67 -18.54 -1.53 -5.97
C GLU A 67 -17.35 -0.77 -6.59
N ILE A 68 -16.67 -1.40 -7.54
CA ILE A 68 -15.56 -0.79 -8.28
C ILE A 68 -16.13 0.05 -9.42
N ILE A 69 -15.97 1.36 -9.36
CA ILE A 69 -16.41 2.29 -10.39
C ILE A 69 -15.25 2.50 -11.38
N ILE A 70 -15.49 2.20 -12.64
CA ILE A 70 -14.53 2.41 -13.74
C ILE A 70 -15.11 3.47 -14.68
N PRO A 71 -14.36 4.55 -15.01
CA PRO A 71 -14.82 5.54 -15.99
C PRO A 71 -15.14 4.89 -17.34
N THR A 72 -16.19 5.37 -18.01
CA THR A 72 -16.71 4.76 -19.26
C THR A 72 -15.67 4.70 -20.38
N ASN A 73 -14.81 5.72 -20.49
CA ASN A 73 -13.79 5.83 -21.53
C ASN A 73 -12.41 5.33 -21.07
N ALA A 74 -12.29 4.73 -19.89
CA ALA A 74 -11.03 4.23 -19.36
C ALA A 74 -10.67 2.86 -19.96
N ASN A 75 -9.37 2.60 -20.11
CA ASN A 75 -8.88 1.26 -20.40
C ASN A 75 -8.97 0.39 -19.13
N LYS A 76 -9.99 -0.48 -19.08
CA LYS A 76 -10.33 -1.27 -17.89
C LYS A 76 -9.18 -2.13 -17.38
N ALA A 77 -8.43 -2.78 -18.27
CA ALA A 77 -7.34 -3.68 -17.89
C ALA A 77 -6.22 -2.90 -17.20
N ILE A 78 -5.73 -1.81 -17.80
CA ILE A 78 -4.63 -1.01 -17.25
C ILE A 78 -5.09 -0.27 -15.99
N PHE A 79 -6.33 0.22 -15.96
CA PHE A 79 -6.88 0.93 -14.79
C PHE A 79 -6.95 0.01 -13.55
N LEU A 80 -7.28 -1.27 -13.72
CA LEU A 80 -7.31 -2.24 -12.61
C LEU A 80 -5.92 -2.75 -12.21
N THR A 81 -4.97 -2.83 -13.14
CA THR A 81 -3.61 -3.28 -12.83
C THR A 81 -2.72 -2.19 -12.23
N ALA A 82 -3.00 -0.92 -12.48
CA ALA A 82 -2.18 0.19 -11.99
C ALA A 82 -2.03 0.22 -10.44
N PRO A 83 -3.08 0.06 -9.62
CA PRO A 83 -2.94 -0.02 -8.18
C PRO A 83 -2.11 -1.24 -7.71
N MET A 84 -2.18 -2.35 -8.45
CA MET A 84 -1.38 -3.55 -8.14
C MET A 84 0.11 -3.29 -8.39
N LEU A 85 0.45 -2.53 -9.44
CA LEU A 85 1.83 -2.12 -9.73
C LEU A 85 2.42 -1.19 -8.66
N MET A 86 1.61 -0.54 -7.86
CA MET A 86 2.08 0.20 -6.69
C MET A 86 2.16 -0.68 -5.44
N LEU A 87 1.16 -1.51 -5.21
CA LEU A 87 1.05 -2.32 -4.00
C LEU A 87 2.09 -3.45 -3.96
N VAL A 88 2.31 -4.15 -5.09
CA VAL A 88 3.23 -5.30 -5.13
C VAL A 88 4.68 -4.88 -4.82
N PRO A 89 5.27 -3.84 -5.47
CA PRO A 89 6.61 -3.39 -5.11
C PRO A 89 6.72 -2.91 -3.66
N SER A 90 5.73 -2.19 -3.14
CA SER A 90 5.75 -1.71 -1.76
C SER A 90 5.78 -2.85 -0.73
N LEU A 91 5.09 -3.96 -0.99
CA LEU A 91 5.16 -5.15 -0.14
C LEU A 91 6.48 -5.91 -0.32
N LEU A 92 7.03 -5.97 -1.55
CA LEU A 92 8.29 -6.65 -1.82
C LEU A 92 9.49 -5.98 -1.12
N VAL A 93 9.47 -4.67 -0.93
CA VAL A 93 10.51 -3.96 -0.16
C VAL A 93 10.67 -4.54 1.24
N TRP A 94 9.59 -4.93 1.90
CA TRP A 94 9.63 -5.51 3.25
C TRP A 94 10.32 -6.87 3.32
N SER A 95 10.50 -7.55 2.19
CA SER A 95 11.21 -8.84 2.15
C SER A 95 12.71 -8.72 2.45
N VAL A 96 13.29 -7.55 2.21
CA VAL A 96 14.74 -7.31 2.35
C VAL A 96 15.07 -6.56 3.65
N ILE A 97 14.08 -5.92 4.28
CA ILE A 97 14.29 -5.18 5.53
C ILE A 97 14.47 -6.16 6.69
N PRO A 98 15.61 -6.14 7.39
CA PRO A 98 15.82 -6.99 8.54
C PRO A 98 14.98 -6.49 9.72
N LEU A 99 14.04 -7.30 10.19
CA LEU A 99 13.24 -7.00 11.37
C LEU A 99 13.97 -7.35 12.68
N SER A 100 14.92 -8.31 12.62
CA SER A 100 15.77 -8.73 13.73
C SER A 100 17.06 -9.29 13.17
N GLU A 101 18.09 -9.46 14.00
CA GLU A 101 19.36 -10.10 13.61
C GLU A 101 19.18 -11.49 13.00
N TYR A 102 18.15 -12.22 13.43
CA TYR A 102 17.86 -13.59 12.98
C TYR A 102 16.64 -13.68 12.07
N PHE A 103 15.94 -12.58 11.84
CA PHE A 103 14.69 -12.58 11.08
C PHE A 103 14.78 -11.69 9.85
N ILE A 104 15.21 -12.30 8.74
CA ILE A 104 15.27 -11.72 7.41
C ILE A 104 14.55 -12.66 6.46
N ILE A 105 13.59 -12.17 5.68
CA ILE A 105 12.87 -13.02 4.71
C ILE A 105 13.78 -13.37 3.54
N SER A 106 14.50 -12.41 3.03
CA SER A 106 15.40 -12.57 1.88
C SER A 106 16.71 -11.81 2.12
N ASN A 107 17.80 -12.55 2.26
CA ASN A 107 19.12 -11.96 2.42
C ASN A 107 19.77 -11.74 1.05
N ILE A 108 19.70 -10.51 0.55
CA ILE A 108 20.26 -10.11 -0.74
C ILE A 108 21.44 -9.17 -0.50
N ASN A 109 22.63 -9.49 -1.04
CA ASN A 109 23.83 -8.65 -0.87
C ASN A 109 23.65 -7.23 -1.43
N ALA A 110 22.77 -7.04 -2.43
CA ALA A 110 22.44 -5.75 -3.04
C ALA A 110 21.07 -5.20 -2.54
N GLY A 111 20.74 -5.38 -1.26
CA GLY A 111 19.43 -5.04 -0.70
C GLY A 111 18.99 -3.60 -0.94
N LEU A 112 19.90 -2.62 -0.76
CA LEU A 112 19.61 -1.21 -1.02
C LEU A 112 19.26 -0.97 -2.50
N LEU A 113 20.00 -1.58 -3.41
CA LEU A 113 19.77 -1.44 -4.85
C LEU A 113 18.44 -2.07 -5.26
N PHE A 114 18.07 -3.18 -4.62
CA PHE A 114 16.77 -3.82 -4.80
C PHE A 114 15.61 -2.92 -4.32
N ILE A 115 15.76 -2.25 -3.18
CA ILE A 115 14.76 -1.30 -2.66
C ILE A 115 14.58 -0.16 -3.67
N LEU A 116 15.66 0.48 -4.12
CA LEU A 116 15.60 1.57 -5.10
C LEU A 116 14.96 1.13 -6.42
N ALA A 117 15.25 -0.08 -6.89
CA ALA A 117 14.63 -0.62 -8.11
C ALA A 117 13.11 -0.83 -7.95
N LEU A 118 12.66 -1.28 -6.78
CA LEU A 118 11.24 -1.49 -6.51
C LEU A 118 10.47 -0.17 -6.33
N THR A 119 11.08 0.84 -5.68
CA THR A 119 10.46 2.15 -5.55
C THR A 119 10.31 2.81 -6.91
N SER A 120 11.33 2.77 -7.77
CA SER A 120 11.26 3.25 -9.14
C SER A 120 10.19 2.52 -9.97
N LEU A 121 10.00 1.21 -9.76
CA LEU A 121 8.94 0.45 -10.43
C LEU A 121 7.55 0.94 -10.01
N SER A 122 7.36 1.34 -8.76
CA SER A 122 6.07 1.81 -8.27
C SER A 122 5.56 3.08 -8.97
N VAL A 123 6.48 3.92 -9.47
CA VAL A 123 6.16 5.15 -10.20
C VAL A 123 5.33 4.87 -11.46
N TYR A 124 5.61 3.75 -12.15
CA TYR A 124 4.85 3.36 -13.32
C TYR A 124 3.37 3.11 -13.01
N GLY A 125 3.05 2.64 -11.80
CA GLY A 125 1.66 2.50 -11.36
C GLY A 125 0.91 3.83 -11.38
N VAL A 126 1.54 4.93 -10.93
CA VAL A 126 0.95 6.28 -10.96
C VAL A 126 0.74 6.77 -12.39
N ILE A 127 1.74 6.62 -13.26
CA ILE A 127 1.67 7.04 -14.65
C ILE A 127 0.57 6.28 -15.40
N LEU A 128 0.55 4.96 -15.24
CA LEU A 128 -0.43 4.10 -15.91
C LEU A 128 -1.86 4.36 -15.42
N ALA A 129 -2.06 4.65 -14.13
CA ALA A 129 -3.37 5.03 -13.60
C ALA A 129 -3.90 6.31 -14.25
N GLY A 130 -3.06 7.34 -14.36
CA GLY A 130 -3.42 8.58 -15.02
C GLY A 130 -3.71 8.41 -16.51
N TRP A 131 -2.90 7.64 -17.20
CA TRP A 131 -3.09 7.37 -18.63
C TRP A 131 -4.34 6.53 -18.90
N ALA A 132 -4.55 5.48 -18.11
CA ALA A 132 -5.70 4.58 -18.26
C ALA A 132 -7.05 5.24 -18.00
N SER A 133 -7.09 6.29 -17.17
CA SER A 133 -8.32 7.04 -16.89
C SER A 133 -8.87 7.83 -18.09
N ASN A 134 -8.08 7.99 -19.15
CA ASN A 134 -8.41 8.76 -20.36
C ASN A 134 -8.92 10.19 -20.08
N SER A 135 -8.39 10.82 -19.05
CA SER A 135 -8.68 12.19 -18.66
C SER A 135 -7.41 13.05 -18.74
N LYS A 136 -7.47 14.19 -19.43
CA LYS A 136 -6.34 15.11 -19.59
C LYS A 136 -5.81 15.60 -18.24
N TYR A 137 -6.70 15.93 -17.31
CA TYR A 137 -6.32 16.43 -15.98
C TYR A 137 -5.71 15.33 -15.09
N ALA A 138 -6.28 14.13 -15.14
CA ALA A 138 -5.72 12.99 -14.41
C ALA A 138 -4.32 12.62 -14.93
N PHE A 139 -4.12 12.67 -16.25
CA PHE A 139 -2.82 12.41 -16.87
C PHE A 139 -1.77 13.48 -16.47
N LEU A 140 -2.12 14.77 -16.52
CA LEU A 140 -1.23 15.85 -16.08
C LEU A 140 -0.89 15.72 -14.58
N GLY A 141 -1.88 15.38 -13.74
CA GLY A 141 -1.68 15.15 -12.32
C GLY A 141 -0.74 13.97 -12.04
N SER A 142 -0.91 12.87 -12.76
CA SER A 142 -0.06 11.69 -12.60
C SER A 142 1.38 11.94 -13.07
N MET A 143 1.57 12.66 -14.18
CA MET A 143 2.92 13.04 -14.65
C MET A 143 3.63 13.98 -13.68
N ARG A 144 2.91 14.92 -13.08
CA ARG A 144 3.45 15.79 -12.04
C ARG A 144 3.87 14.99 -10.80
N SER A 145 3.02 14.09 -10.33
CA SER A 145 3.33 13.24 -9.19
C SER A 145 4.52 12.33 -9.48
N ALA A 146 4.57 11.71 -10.66
CA ALA A 146 5.68 10.87 -11.07
C ALA A 146 7.01 11.64 -11.12
N ALA A 147 7.01 12.85 -11.68
CA ALA A 147 8.19 13.70 -11.71
C ALA A 147 8.69 14.06 -10.29
N GLN A 148 7.78 14.32 -9.37
CA GLN A 148 8.14 14.56 -7.97
C GLN A 148 8.74 13.32 -7.30
N ILE A 149 8.15 12.14 -7.47
CA ILE A 149 8.65 10.90 -6.89
C ILE A 149 10.05 10.58 -7.43
N ILE A 150 10.26 10.67 -8.75
CA ILE A 150 11.57 10.45 -9.38
C ILE A 150 12.62 11.44 -8.86
N ALA A 151 12.23 12.70 -8.66
CA ALA A 151 13.16 13.72 -8.15
C ALA A 151 13.58 13.46 -6.70
N TYR A 152 12.73 12.81 -5.89
CA TYR A 152 13.06 12.44 -4.51
C TYR A 152 13.85 11.14 -4.40
N GLU A 153 13.78 10.23 -5.36
CA GLU A 153 14.58 9.00 -5.43
C GLU A 153 16.01 9.26 -5.89
#